data_aa908152d952a3706dec8da84b125143
#
_entry.id   aa908152d952a3706dec8da84b125143
#
_cell.length_a   1.000
_cell.length_b   1.000
_cell.length_c   1.000
_cell.angle_alpha   90.00
_cell.angle_beta   90.00
_cell.angle_gamma   90.00
#
_symmetry.space_group_name_H-M   'P 1'
#
loop_
_entity.id
_entity.type
_entity.pdbx_description
1 polymer ?
#
loop_
_entity_poly.entity_id
_entity_poly.type
_entity_poly.pdbx_seq_one_letter_code
_entity_poly.pdbx_strand_id
1 'polypeptide(L)'
;MDMRKLELARAMAAKPKLLISDEAMAGLSASEVDDILVLLSGLKQQGVAVIMIEHVMRAVMKFSERVAVLVAGRKIADGDPQSVVSRDEVIKAYLGE
;
A
#
# COMPACT_ATOMS: atom_id res chain seq x y z
N MET A 1 -9.83 -18.37 -8.50
CA MET A 1 -9.85 -17.02 -7.92
C MET A 1 -8.68 -16.85 -6.96
N ASP A 2 -8.02 -15.71 -7.03
CA ASP A 2 -6.95 -15.38 -6.10
C ASP A 2 -7.51 -15.22 -4.68
N MET A 3 -6.85 -15.86 -3.71
CA MET A 3 -7.23 -15.78 -2.30
C MET A 3 -7.26 -14.34 -1.78
N ARG A 4 -6.32 -13.51 -2.26
CA ARG A 4 -6.26 -12.11 -1.85
C ARG A 4 -7.46 -11.31 -2.33
N LYS A 5 -7.91 -11.59 -3.55
CA LYS A 5 -9.13 -10.96 -4.09
C LYS A 5 -10.36 -11.37 -3.30
N LEU A 6 -10.41 -12.65 -2.88
CA LEU A 6 -11.51 -13.15 -2.06
C LEU A 6 -11.52 -12.48 -0.70
N GLU A 7 -10.37 -12.35 -0.05
CA GLU A 7 -10.25 -11.68 1.23
C GLU A 7 -10.68 -10.22 1.14
N LEU A 8 -10.28 -9.55 0.06
CA LEU A 8 -10.66 -8.16 -0.18
C LEU A 8 -12.16 -8.04 -0.40
N ALA A 9 -12.76 -8.95 -1.16
CA ALA A 9 -14.20 -8.97 -1.40
C ALA A 9 -14.97 -9.14 -0.09
N ARG A 10 -14.48 -9.98 0.82
CA ARG A 10 -15.08 -10.16 2.14
C ARG A 10 -15.03 -8.88 2.96
N ALA A 11 -13.88 -8.20 2.93
CA ALA A 11 -13.72 -6.92 3.62
C ALA A 11 -14.68 -5.88 3.05
N MET A 12 -14.85 -5.84 1.73
CA MET A 12 -15.79 -4.93 1.07
C MET A 12 -17.24 -5.21 1.48
N ALA A 13 -17.60 -6.49 1.60
CA ALA A 13 -18.95 -6.87 1.97
C ALA A 13 -19.35 -6.38 3.36
N ALA A 14 -18.36 -6.17 4.25
CA ALA A 14 -18.58 -5.62 5.58
C ALA A 14 -18.83 -4.11 5.57
N LYS A 15 -18.70 -3.45 4.41
CA LYS A 15 -18.86 -1.99 4.24
C LYS A 15 -18.05 -1.19 5.25
N PRO A 16 -16.72 -1.39 5.30
CA PRO A 16 -15.89 -0.72 6.29
C PRO A 16 -15.73 0.76 5.99
N LYS A 17 -15.43 1.53 7.02
CA LYS A 17 -14.99 2.92 6.86
C LYS A 17 -13.48 3.01 6.69
N LEU A 18 -12.78 2.02 7.17
CA LEU A 18 -11.32 1.90 7.08
C LEU A 18 -10.95 0.48 6.72
N LEU A 19 -10.07 0.34 5.73
CA LEU A 19 -9.49 -0.93 5.36
C LEU A 19 -7.97 -0.87 5.54
N ILE A 20 -7.40 -1.88 6.20
CA ILE A 20 -5.95 -2.01 6.33
C ILE A 20 -5.51 -3.20 5.48
N SER A 21 -4.65 -2.92 4.49
CA SER A 21 -4.06 -3.93 3.63
C SER A 21 -2.62 -4.18 4.07
N ASP A 22 -2.36 -5.34 4.66
CA ASP A 22 -1.07 -5.67 5.26
C ASP A 22 -0.31 -6.66 4.38
N GLU A 23 0.67 -6.14 3.64
CA GLU A 23 1.57 -6.93 2.77
C GLU A 23 0.82 -7.83 1.78
N ALA A 24 -0.29 -7.34 1.23
CA ALA A 24 -1.13 -8.11 0.31
C ALA A 24 -0.48 -8.34 -1.05
N MET A 25 0.58 -7.60 -1.37
CA MET A 25 1.21 -7.64 -2.69
C MET A 25 2.43 -8.57 -2.76
N ALA A 26 2.86 -9.13 -1.64
CA ALA A 26 4.05 -9.98 -1.59
C ALA A 26 3.85 -11.22 -2.48
N GLY A 27 4.83 -11.49 -3.35
CA GLY A 27 4.81 -12.64 -4.23
C GLY A 27 3.91 -12.54 -5.45
N LEU A 28 3.25 -11.41 -5.65
CA LEU A 28 2.39 -11.22 -6.83
C LEU A 28 3.19 -10.71 -8.03
N SER A 29 2.73 -11.05 -9.24
CA SER A 29 3.25 -10.46 -10.46
C SER A 29 2.83 -9.01 -10.57
N ALA A 30 3.46 -8.26 -11.50
CA ALA A 30 3.11 -6.86 -11.72
C ALA A 30 1.64 -6.69 -12.11
N SER A 31 1.11 -7.58 -12.96
CA SER A 31 -0.30 -7.48 -13.36
C SER A 31 -1.25 -7.80 -12.23
N GLU A 32 -0.89 -8.75 -11.36
CA GLU A 32 -1.69 -9.07 -10.18
C GLU A 32 -1.71 -7.92 -9.18
N VAL A 33 -0.57 -7.25 -9.01
CA VAL A 33 -0.49 -6.05 -8.18
C VAL A 33 -1.42 -4.97 -8.73
N ASP A 34 -1.38 -4.74 -10.05
CA ASP A 34 -2.24 -3.73 -10.68
C ASP A 34 -3.72 -4.04 -10.46
N ASP A 35 -4.12 -5.32 -10.55
CA ASP A 35 -5.51 -5.72 -10.29
C ASP A 35 -5.95 -5.38 -8.87
N ILE A 36 -5.10 -5.67 -7.89
CA ILE A 36 -5.41 -5.33 -6.49
C ILE A 36 -5.51 -3.82 -6.29
N LEU A 37 -4.61 -3.06 -6.92
CA LEU A 37 -4.63 -1.59 -6.81
C LEU A 37 -5.91 -1.00 -7.39
N VAL A 38 -6.42 -1.57 -8.48
CA VAL A 38 -7.70 -1.13 -9.05
C VAL A 38 -8.83 -1.35 -8.04
N LEU A 39 -8.87 -2.49 -7.38
CA LEU A 39 -9.88 -2.77 -6.36
C LEU A 39 -9.79 -1.80 -5.19
N LEU A 40 -8.59 -1.55 -4.69
CA LEU A 40 -8.37 -0.62 -3.58
C LEU A 40 -8.74 0.82 -3.96
N SER A 41 -8.42 1.22 -5.19
CA SER A 41 -8.79 2.56 -5.69
C SER A 41 -10.29 2.73 -5.76
N GLY A 42 -11.01 1.67 -6.15
CA GLY A 42 -12.47 1.68 -6.16
C GLY A 42 -13.05 1.93 -4.77
N LEU A 43 -12.43 1.34 -3.74
CA LEU A 43 -12.84 1.56 -2.36
C LEU A 43 -12.64 3.00 -1.93
N LYS A 44 -11.51 3.60 -2.30
CA LYS A 44 -11.25 5.02 -2.01
C LYS A 44 -12.32 5.91 -2.61
N GLN A 45 -12.73 5.61 -3.83
CA GLN A 45 -13.78 6.38 -4.50
C GLN A 45 -15.13 6.26 -3.81
N GLN A 46 -15.35 5.17 -3.11
CA GLN A 46 -16.57 4.95 -2.33
C GLN A 46 -16.50 5.55 -0.92
N GLY A 47 -15.43 6.25 -0.62
CA GLY A 47 -15.28 6.91 0.68
C GLY A 47 -14.61 6.08 1.75
N VAL A 48 -14.05 4.92 1.41
CA VAL A 48 -13.32 4.08 2.35
C VAL A 48 -11.89 4.61 2.50
N ALA A 49 -11.44 4.83 3.72
CA ALA A 49 -10.04 5.15 3.97
C ALA A 49 -9.22 3.85 3.88
N VAL A 50 -8.12 3.89 3.15
CA VAL A 50 -7.27 2.71 2.95
C VAL A 50 -5.86 2.98 3.48
N ILE A 51 -5.38 2.11 4.36
CA ILE A 51 -3.99 2.12 4.81
C ILE A 51 -3.34 0.88 4.21
N MET A 52 -2.26 1.10 3.45
CA MET A 52 -1.51 0.02 2.82
C MET A 52 -0.15 -0.12 3.49
N ILE A 53 0.15 -1.30 4.00
CA ILE A 53 1.46 -1.62 4.58
C ILE A 53 2.19 -2.48 3.56
N GLU A 54 3.25 -1.94 2.94
CA GLU A 54 3.89 -2.59 1.81
C GLU A 54 5.39 -2.34 1.72
N HIS A 55 6.07 -3.29 1.10
CA HIS A 55 7.46 -3.16 0.67
C HIS A 55 7.57 -3.11 -0.85
N VAL A 56 6.48 -3.35 -1.55
CA VAL A 56 6.45 -3.31 -3.02
C VAL A 56 6.33 -1.85 -3.45
N MET A 57 7.46 -1.24 -3.80
CA MET A 57 7.51 0.20 -4.11
C MET A 57 6.58 0.59 -5.26
N ARG A 58 6.42 -0.28 -6.26
CA ARG A 58 5.48 -0.02 -7.35
C ARG A 58 4.07 0.23 -6.84
N ALA A 59 3.60 -0.60 -5.91
CA ALA A 59 2.27 -0.45 -5.32
C ALA A 59 2.16 0.83 -4.49
N VAL A 60 3.15 1.08 -3.66
CA VAL A 60 3.19 2.27 -2.81
C VAL A 60 3.13 3.54 -3.65
N MET A 61 3.94 3.63 -4.69
CA MET A 61 4.02 4.83 -5.53
C MET A 61 2.78 5.05 -6.36
N LYS A 62 2.15 3.98 -6.84
CA LYS A 62 0.95 4.11 -7.67
C LYS A 62 -0.30 4.45 -6.87
N PHE A 63 -0.40 3.93 -5.67
CA PHE A 63 -1.64 4.01 -4.89
C PHE A 63 -1.67 5.16 -3.90
N SER A 64 -0.53 5.44 -3.25
CA SER A 64 -0.53 6.24 -2.04
C SER A 64 -0.56 7.73 -2.32
N GLU A 65 -1.36 8.46 -1.55
CA GLU A 65 -1.39 9.91 -1.53
C GLU A 65 -0.39 10.44 -0.51
N ARG A 66 -0.15 9.65 0.54
CA ARG A 66 0.80 9.98 1.61
C ARG A 66 1.51 8.71 2.05
N VAL A 67 2.80 8.82 2.28
CA VAL A 67 3.63 7.69 2.70
C VAL A 67 4.32 8.04 4.02
N ALA A 68 4.27 7.10 4.96
CA ALA A 68 5.06 7.17 6.19
C ALA A 68 6.01 5.98 6.21
N VAL A 69 7.26 6.22 6.57
CA VAL A 69 8.29 5.18 6.62
C VAL A 69 8.68 4.94 8.06
N LEU A 70 8.59 3.67 8.48
CA LEU A 70 8.93 3.24 9.83
C LEU A 70 10.16 2.33 9.80
N VAL A 71 11.09 2.59 10.70
CA VAL A 71 12.26 1.73 10.90
C VAL A 71 12.40 1.47 12.40
N ALA A 72 12.39 0.22 12.79
CA ALA A 72 12.51 -0.19 14.20
C ALA A 72 11.55 0.57 15.12
N GLY A 73 10.32 0.76 14.66
CA GLY A 73 9.28 1.43 15.44
C GLY A 73 9.34 2.96 15.40
N ARG A 74 10.28 3.53 14.65
CA ARG A 74 10.42 4.99 14.54
C ARG A 74 9.99 5.46 13.16
N LYS A 75 9.23 6.55 13.12
CA LYS A 75 8.88 7.18 11.86
C LYS A 75 10.02 8.08 11.41
N ILE A 76 10.66 7.72 10.30
CA ILE A 76 11.83 8.45 9.78
C ILE A 76 11.46 9.39 8.63
N ALA A 77 10.30 9.21 8.03
CA ALA A 77 9.83 10.07 6.95
C ALA A 77 8.32 10.01 6.87
N ASP A 78 7.70 11.09 6.39
CA ASP A 78 6.26 11.19 6.22
C ASP A 78 5.97 12.31 5.23
N GLY A 79 5.11 12.06 4.27
CA GLY A 79 4.68 13.08 3.33
C GLY A 79 4.34 12.53 1.95
N ASP A 80 4.51 13.37 0.95
CA ASP A 80 4.29 13.04 -0.44
C ASP A 80 5.19 11.87 -0.87
N PRO A 81 4.66 10.88 -1.62
CA PRO A 81 5.45 9.71 -2.01
C PRO A 81 6.77 10.04 -2.70
N GLN A 82 6.78 10.96 -3.64
CA GLN A 82 8.01 11.32 -4.38
C GLN A 82 9.07 11.93 -3.45
N SER A 83 8.64 12.81 -2.56
CA SER A 83 9.54 13.41 -1.57
C SER A 83 10.13 12.38 -0.62
N VAL A 84 9.27 11.48 -0.13
CA VAL A 84 9.66 10.49 0.87
C VAL A 84 10.67 9.51 0.30
N VAL A 85 10.43 8.96 -0.90
CA VAL A 85 11.34 7.97 -1.49
C VAL A 85 12.65 8.56 -1.97
N SER A 86 12.74 9.88 -2.06
CA SER A 86 13.98 10.57 -2.44
C SER A 86 14.91 10.83 -1.26
N ARG A 87 14.46 10.60 -0.04
CA ARG A 87 15.30 10.84 1.15
C ARG A 87 16.35 9.76 1.30
N ASP A 88 17.57 10.16 1.61
CA ASP A 88 18.69 9.24 1.81
C ASP A 88 18.40 8.19 2.87
N GLU A 89 17.75 8.58 3.95
CA GLU A 89 17.39 7.67 5.04
C GLU A 89 16.47 6.55 4.56
N VAL A 90 15.52 6.88 3.69
CA VAL A 90 14.57 5.92 3.13
C VAL A 90 15.28 5.01 2.13
N ILE A 91 16.11 5.58 1.28
CA ILE A 91 16.89 4.82 0.30
C ILE A 91 17.75 3.76 1.01
N LYS A 92 18.46 4.15 2.06
CA LYS A 92 19.30 3.24 2.84
C LYS A 92 18.50 2.15 3.52
N ALA A 93 17.33 2.50 4.06
CA ALA A 93 16.52 1.56 4.84
C ALA A 93 15.79 0.53 3.98
N TYR A 94 15.29 0.93 2.81
CA TYR A 94 14.36 0.10 2.04
C TYR A 94 14.76 -0.18 0.60
N LEU A 95 15.61 0.66 0.01
CA LEU A 95 16.00 0.51 -1.38
C LEU A 95 17.38 -0.09 -1.56
N GLY A 96 17.98 -0.52 -0.47
CA GLY A 96 19.20 -1.31 -0.49
C GLY A 96 20.49 -0.51 -0.66
N GLU A 97 20.43 0.77 -0.42
CA GLU A 97 21.59 1.65 -0.61
C GLU A 97 22.06 2.32 0.68
#